data_7a1bcb9e9f560100a1531567cc074a7e
#
_entry.id   7a1bcb9e9f560100a1531567cc074a7e
#
_cell.length_a   1.000
_cell.length_b   1.000
_cell.length_c   1.000
_cell.angle_alpha   90.00
_cell.angle_beta   90.00
_cell.angle_gamma   90.00
#
_symmetry.space_group_name_H-M   'P 1'
#
loop_
_entity.id
_entity.type
_entity.pdbx_description
1 polymer ?
#
loop_
_entity_poly.entity_id
_entity_poly.type
_entity_poly.pdbx_seq_one_letter_code
_entity_poly.pdbx_strand_id
1 'polypeptide(L)'
;QIHITLKGENNIARPEQKKVADYISAAGLSSDGKRIAITARGEVFNVPAGKGVTYNITRTPGANERNADWSPDNKYIAYISDRTGETEIWIEKAEGGEPVQLTKGNDTYIRSIQWSPDSKSILYTDRKNRVVMVDVASKSKKEILRNQEQEFHVVALSPDSKWLAYSRPASNQMQVVYLYN
;
A
#
# COMPACT_ATOMS: atom_id res chain seq x y z
N GLN A 1 -34.19 27.52 1.52
CA GLN A 1 -33.63 26.28 0.95
C GLN A 1 -33.85 26.31 -0.54
N ILE A 2 -32.80 26.31 -1.33
CA ILE A 2 -32.88 26.34 -2.80
C ILE A 2 -32.79 24.88 -3.28
N HIS A 3 -33.82 24.41 -3.96
CA HIS A 3 -33.83 23.11 -4.63
C HIS A 3 -33.37 23.27 -6.07
N ILE A 4 -32.24 22.68 -6.40
CA ILE A 4 -31.70 22.65 -7.77
C ILE A 4 -32.04 21.27 -8.37
N THR A 5 -32.84 21.24 -9.41
CA THR A 5 -33.12 20.00 -10.16
C THR A 5 -32.40 20.08 -11.50
N LEU A 6 -31.44 19.20 -11.73
CA LEU A 6 -30.80 19.06 -13.02
C LEU A 6 -31.63 18.11 -13.91
N LYS A 7 -32.21 18.64 -14.97
CA LYS A 7 -32.88 17.84 -16.01
C LYS A 7 -31.93 17.74 -17.20
N GLY A 8 -31.40 16.56 -17.46
CA GLY A 8 -30.57 16.30 -18.62
C GLY A 8 -29.93 14.91 -18.55
N GLU A 9 -29.55 14.36 -19.69
CA GLU A 9 -28.72 13.14 -19.73
C GLU A 9 -27.31 13.47 -19.28
N ASN A 10 -26.92 12.96 -18.10
CA ASN A 10 -25.59 13.12 -17.62
C ASN A 10 -24.68 12.05 -18.28
N ASN A 11 -24.16 12.35 -19.46
CA ASN A 11 -23.27 11.44 -20.21
C ASN A 11 -21.99 11.12 -19.45
N ILE A 12 -21.60 11.94 -18.47
CA ILE A 12 -20.42 11.72 -17.62
C ILE A 12 -20.63 10.55 -16.65
N ALA A 13 -21.90 10.26 -16.30
CA ALA A 13 -22.25 9.17 -15.36
C ALA A 13 -22.44 7.80 -16.06
N ARG A 14 -22.32 7.73 -17.39
CA ARG A 14 -22.44 6.45 -18.10
C ARG A 14 -21.18 5.58 -17.88
N PRO A 15 -21.35 4.27 -17.60
CA PRO A 15 -20.22 3.34 -17.57
C PRO A 15 -19.46 3.37 -18.90
N GLU A 16 -18.17 3.65 -18.85
CA GLU A 16 -17.30 3.69 -20.02
C GLU A 16 -16.16 2.69 -19.84
N GLN A 17 -15.90 1.88 -20.86
CA GLN A 17 -14.70 1.03 -20.87
C GLN A 17 -13.50 1.87 -21.31
N LYS A 18 -12.51 2.00 -20.41
CA LYS A 18 -11.24 2.70 -20.68
C LYS A 18 -10.06 1.74 -20.65
N LYS A 19 -9.10 1.96 -21.53
CA LYS A 19 -7.78 1.34 -21.40
C LYS A 19 -7.11 1.92 -20.16
N VAL A 20 -6.75 1.06 -19.20
CA VAL A 20 -6.16 1.49 -17.92
C VAL A 20 -4.64 1.28 -17.85
N ALA A 21 -4.02 0.71 -18.88
CA ALA A 21 -2.59 0.41 -18.90
C ALA A 21 -1.72 1.65 -18.59
N ASP A 22 -2.08 2.80 -19.14
CA ASP A 22 -1.33 4.07 -18.94
C ASP A 22 -1.54 4.67 -17.53
N TYR A 23 -2.44 4.13 -16.74
CA TYR A 23 -2.77 4.59 -15.38
C TYR A 23 -2.29 3.64 -14.29
N ILE A 24 -1.54 2.60 -14.64
CA ILE A 24 -0.95 1.69 -13.67
C ILE A 24 0.18 2.42 -12.94
N SER A 25 0.06 2.54 -11.62
CA SER A 25 1.05 3.20 -10.77
C SER A 25 1.92 2.22 -9.98
N ALA A 26 1.41 1.02 -9.73
CA ALA A 26 2.14 -0.04 -9.03
C ALA A 26 1.61 -1.42 -9.44
N ALA A 27 2.47 -2.43 -9.36
CA ALA A 27 2.11 -3.82 -9.56
C ALA A 27 2.96 -4.72 -8.65
N GLY A 28 2.32 -5.63 -7.93
CA GLY A 28 2.94 -6.63 -7.07
C GLY A 28 2.52 -8.03 -7.47
N LEU A 29 3.48 -8.94 -7.66
CA LEU A 29 3.22 -10.34 -8.00
C LEU A 29 3.00 -11.16 -6.73
N SER A 30 1.99 -12.04 -6.72
CA SER A 30 1.81 -13.02 -5.65
C SER A 30 3.01 -13.99 -5.59
N SER A 31 3.36 -14.48 -4.40
CA SER A 31 4.53 -15.36 -4.22
C SER A 31 4.44 -16.66 -5.01
N ASP A 32 3.23 -17.12 -5.32
CA ASP A 32 3.00 -18.31 -6.16
C ASP A 32 2.97 -18.00 -7.67
N GLY A 33 3.14 -16.73 -8.06
CA GLY A 33 3.18 -16.27 -9.45
C GLY A 33 1.86 -16.32 -10.20
N LYS A 34 0.73 -16.58 -9.51
CA LYS A 34 -0.55 -16.79 -10.19
C LYS A 34 -1.38 -15.53 -10.36
N ARG A 35 -1.13 -14.53 -9.52
CA ARG A 35 -1.93 -13.30 -9.51
C ARG A 35 -1.05 -12.06 -9.35
N ILE A 36 -1.57 -10.92 -9.80
CA ILE A 36 -0.91 -9.62 -9.74
C ILE A 36 -1.86 -8.64 -9.06
N ALA A 37 -1.42 -7.97 -8.02
CA ALA A 37 -2.11 -6.79 -7.49
C ALA A 37 -1.68 -5.58 -8.32
N ILE A 38 -2.62 -4.93 -8.97
CA ILE A 38 -2.38 -3.74 -9.78
C ILE A 38 -3.08 -2.56 -9.14
N THR A 39 -2.35 -1.48 -8.93
CA THR A 39 -2.93 -0.19 -8.57
C THR A 39 -3.08 0.66 -9.81
N ALA A 40 -4.30 1.06 -10.11
CA ALA A 40 -4.60 1.92 -11.26
C ALA A 40 -5.76 2.86 -10.95
N ARG A 41 -5.60 4.16 -11.24
CA ARG A 41 -6.63 5.19 -11.05
C ARG A 41 -7.17 5.29 -9.61
N GLY A 42 -6.33 5.03 -8.63
CA GLY A 42 -6.71 5.04 -7.21
C GLY A 42 -7.49 3.82 -6.74
N GLU A 43 -7.55 2.76 -7.52
CA GLU A 43 -8.19 1.50 -7.16
C GLU A 43 -7.20 0.33 -7.23
N VAL A 44 -7.45 -0.72 -6.47
CA VAL A 44 -6.64 -1.94 -6.47
C VAL A 44 -7.38 -3.08 -7.15
N PHE A 45 -6.71 -3.69 -8.13
CA PHE A 45 -7.22 -4.80 -8.91
C PHE A 45 -6.39 -6.06 -8.63
N ASN A 46 -7.08 -7.17 -8.43
CA ASN A 46 -6.47 -8.49 -8.39
C ASN A 46 -6.64 -9.16 -9.75
N VAL A 47 -5.54 -9.27 -10.49
CA VAL A 47 -5.50 -9.72 -11.89
C VAL A 47 -4.82 -11.08 -11.96
N PRO A 48 -5.37 -12.07 -12.70
CA PRO A 48 -4.66 -13.32 -12.92
C PRO A 48 -3.45 -13.12 -13.83
N ALA A 49 -2.32 -13.76 -13.51
CA ALA A 49 -1.11 -13.74 -14.35
C ALA A 49 -1.30 -14.46 -15.68
N GLY A 50 -2.32 -15.30 -15.78
CA GLY A 50 -2.71 -16.02 -17.00
C GLY A 50 -4.20 -15.83 -17.31
N LYS A 51 -4.91 -16.93 -17.52
CA LYS A 51 -6.36 -16.92 -17.75
C LYS A 51 -7.11 -16.81 -16.42
N GLY A 52 -8.20 -16.04 -16.38
CA GLY A 52 -9.06 -15.92 -15.20
C GLY A 52 -9.79 -14.59 -15.12
N VAL A 53 -10.45 -14.35 -14.02
CA VAL A 53 -11.26 -13.16 -13.79
C VAL A 53 -10.43 -12.12 -13.02
N THR A 54 -10.50 -10.87 -13.45
CA THR A 54 -9.97 -9.70 -12.73
C THR A 54 -11.04 -9.19 -11.76
N TYR A 55 -10.63 -8.92 -10.53
CA TYR A 55 -11.49 -8.34 -9.51
C TYR A 55 -11.00 -6.94 -9.14
N ASN A 56 -11.89 -5.96 -9.10
CA ASN A 56 -11.63 -4.72 -8.37
C ASN A 56 -11.85 -5.03 -6.87
N ILE A 57 -10.80 -4.92 -6.08
CA ILE A 57 -10.82 -5.25 -4.66
C ILE A 57 -11.43 -4.10 -3.88
N THR A 58 -10.94 -2.89 -4.07
CA THR A 58 -11.22 -1.76 -3.18
C THR A 58 -12.59 -1.15 -3.38
N ARG A 59 -13.04 -0.94 -4.61
CA ARG A 59 -14.36 -0.39 -4.97
C ARG A 59 -14.74 0.84 -4.13
N THR A 60 -13.80 1.75 -3.94
CA THR A 60 -13.94 2.94 -3.08
C THR A 60 -13.91 4.22 -3.88
N PRO A 61 -15.02 4.58 -4.57
CA PRO A 61 -15.07 5.81 -5.34
C PRO A 61 -14.84 7.03 -4.43
N GLY A 62 -13.90 7.88 -4.82
CA GLY A 62 -13.52 9.07 -4.05
C GLY A 62 -12.34 8.88 -3.07
N ALA A 63 -11.81 7.67 -2.92
CA ALA A 63 -10.55 7.41 -2.24
C ALA A 63 -9.43 7.14 -3.26
N ASN A 64 -8.19 7.25 -2.81
CA ASN A 64 -7.01 6.98 -3.62
C ASN A 64 -6.17 5.88 -2.98
N GLU A 65 -6.30 4.69 -3.53
CA GLU A 65 -5.49 3.54 -3.16
C GLU A 65 -4.20 3.50 -3.96
N ARG A 66 -3.12 3.07 -3.29
CA ARG A 66 -1.80 2.99 -3.91
C ARG A 66 -0.88 1.99 -3.21
N ASN A 67 0.23 1.67 -3.88
CA ASN A 67 1.27 0.76 -3.36
C ASN A 67 0.70 -0.58 -2.91
N ALA A 68 -0.20 -1.17 -3.71
CA ALA A 68 -0.75 -2.48 -3.39
C ALA A 68 0.33 -3.56 -3.51
N ASP A 69 0.42 -4.42 -2.49
CA ASP A 69 1.39 -5.51 -2.43
C ASP A 69 0.79 -6.75 -1.76
N TRP A 70 1.24 -7.92 -2.22
CA TRP A 70 0.82 -9.22 -1.71
C TRP A 70 1.54 -9.59 -0.42
N SER A 71 0.80 -10.17 0.54
CA SER A 71 1.46 -10.88 1.63
C SER A 71 2.22 -12.10 1.08
N PRO A 72 3.42 -12.42 1.61
CA PRO A 72 4.19 -13.58 1.17
C PRO A 72 3.45 -14.92 1.23
N ASP A 73 2.48 -15.06 2.13
CA ASP A 73 1.62 -16.24 2.25
C ASP A 73 0.42 -16.25 1.28
N ASN A 74 0.30 -15.25 0.40
CA ASN A 74 -0.75 -15.07 -0.60
C ASN A 74 -2.18 -14.92 -0.04
N LYS A 75 -2.35 -14.62 1.26
CA LYS A 75 -3.69 -14.49 1.86
C LYS A 75 -4.27 -13.10 1.78
N TYR A 76 -3.42 -12.07 1.78
CA TYR A 76 -3.83 -10.68 1.85
C TYR A 76 -3.15 -9.83 0.78
N ILE A 77 -3.82 -8.74 0.42
CA ILE A 77 -3.24 -7.63 -0.31
C ILE A 77 -3.28 -6.43 0.64
N ALA A 78 -2.11 -5.82 0.87
CA ALA A 78 -2.00 -4.57 1.61
C ALA A 78 -1.96 -3.39 0.64
N TYR A 79 -2.49 -2.26 1.05
CA TYR A 79 -2.46 -1.02 0.28
C TYR A 79 -2.58 0.19 1.20
N ILE A 80 -2.17 1.35 0.69
CA ILE A 80 -2.35 2.63 1.35
C ILE A 80 -3.63 3.27 0.80
N SER A 81 -4.51 3.79 1.66
CA SER A 81 -5.73 4.48 1.27
C SER A 81 -5.94 5.74 2.10
N ASP A 82 -6.50 6.78 1.49
CA ASP A 82 -6.90 8.03 2.14
C ASP A 82 -8.41 8.11 2.45
N ARG A 83 -9.12 6.98 2.34
CA ARG A 83 -10.59 6.90 2.55
C ARG A 83 -11.08 7.41 3.92
N THR A 84 -10.19 7.51 4.89
CA THR A 84 -10.50 8.02 6.23
C THR A 84 -10.00 9.44 6.46
N GLY A 85 -9.61 10.14 5.39
CA GLY A 85 -9.10 11.51 5.40
C GLY A 85 -7.58 11.59 5.39
N GLU A 86 -6.90 10.79 6.21
CA GLU A 86 -5.44 10.64 6.22
C GLU A 86 -5.02 9.31 5.60
N THR A 87 -3.74 9.23 5.21
CA THR A 87 -3.21 8.00 4.62
C THR A 87 -2.99 6.93 5.66
N GLU A 88 -3.70 5.82 5.49
CA GLU A 88 -3.66 4.67 6.38
C GLU A 88 -3.39 3.37 5.61
N ILE A 89 -2.90 2.36 6.31
CA ILE A 89 -2.65 1.04 5.75
C ILE A 89 -3.89 0.18 5.96
N TRP A 90 -4.31 -0.44 4.88
CA TRP A 90 -5.43 -1.38 4.84
C TRP A 90 -4.96 -2.71 4.30
N ILE A 91 -5.61 -3.78 4.72
CA ILE A 91 -5.47 -5.11 4.14
C ILE A 91 -6.83 -5.66 3.75
N GLU A 92 -6.83 -6.45 2.71
CA GLU A 92 -8.00 -7.19 2.27
C GLU A 92 -7.62 -8.61 1.88
N LYS A 93 -8.53 -9.57 2.08
CA LYS A 93 -8.28 -10.94 1.66
C LYS A 93 -8.12 -11.01 0.14
N ALA A 94 -7.19 -11.82 -0.31
CA ALA A 94 -6.93 -12.01 -1.74
C ALA A 94 -8.16 -12.45 -2.55
N GLU A 95 -9.07 -13.16 -1.91
CA GLU A 95 -10.33 -13.65 -2.49
C GLU A 95 -11.47 -12.63 -2.41
N GLY A 96 -11.21 -11.46 -1.83
CA GLY A 96 -12.18 -10.42 -1.53
C GLY A 96 -12.77 -10.56 -0.11
N GLY A 97 -13.49 -9.54 0.31
CA GLY A 97 -14.14 -9.48 1.62
C GLY A 97 -14.14 -8.05 2.18
N GLU A 98 -14.41 -7.94 3.47
CA GLU A 98 -14.36 -6.65 4.13
C GLU A 98 -12.91 -6.20 4.37
N PRO A 99 -12.54 -4.98 3.94
CA PRO A 99 -11.22 -4.45 4.19
C PRO A 99 -11.00 -4.19 5.68
N VAL A 100 -9.78 -4.46 6.14
CA VAL A 100 -9.37 -4.25 7.53
C VAL A 100 -8.38 -3.09 7.60
N GLN A 101 -8.72 -2.05 8.35
CA GLN A 101 -7.79 -0.97 8.65
C GLN A 101 -6.76 -1.43 9.68
N LEU A 102 -5.47 -1.35 9.32
CA LEU A 102 -4.36 -1.70 10.21
C LEU A 102 -3.82 -0.51 11.00
N THR A 103 -3.76 0.66 10.37
CA THR A 103 -3.28 1.88 11.03
C THR A 103 -4.41 2.87 11.20
N LYS A 104 -4.33 3.70 12.26
CA LYS A 104 -5.28 4.77 12.52
C LYS A 104 -4.56 5.96 13.15
N GLY A 105 -5.00 7.15 12.77
CA GLY A 105 -4.49 8.40 13.33
C GLY A 105 -3.05 8.68 12.91
N ASN A 106 -2.67 8.34 11.69
CA ASN A 106 -1.40 8.77 11.14
C ASN A 106 -1.38 10.30 11.03
N ASP A 107 -0.26 10.88 11.42
CA ASP A 107 -0.02 12.31 11.47
C ASP A 107 0.82 12.82 10.29
N THR A 108 0.97 11.98 9.27
CA THR A 108 1.74 12.27 8.06
C THR A 108 1.48 11.23 6.97
N TYR A 109 1.87 11.59 5.75
CA TYR A 109 1.74 10.80 4.56
C TYR A 109 2.64 9.56 4.58
N ILE A 110 2.07 8.37 4.39
CA ILE A 110 2.81 7.12 4.18
C ILE A 110 3.34 7.09 2.75
N ARG A 111 4.64 6.81 2.59
CA ARG A 111 5.31 6.77 1.28
C ARG A 111 5.30 5.38 0.65
N SER A 112 5.67 4.38 1.44
CA SER A 112 5.82 3.00 0.99
C SER A 112 5.41 2.02 2.06
N ILE A 113 5.01 0.84 1.64
CA ILE A 113 4.73 -0.31 2.50
C ILE A 113 5.52 -1.51 1.98
N GLN A 114 5.86 -2.42 2.88
CA GLN A 114 6.50 -3.70 2.58
C GLN A 114 6.04 -4.74 3.59
N TRP A 115 5.63 -5.90 3.14
CA TRP A 115 5.36 -7.03 4.00
C TRP A 115 6.64 -7.60 4.62
N SER A 116 6.55 -8.05 5.86
CA SER A 116 7.58 -8.92 6.42
C SER A 116 7.52 -10.30 5.76
N PRO A 117 8.66 -10.97 5.55
CA PRO A 117 8.70 -12.29 4.91
C PRO A 117 7.83 -13.35 5.57
N ASP A 118 7.56 -13.24 6.87
CA ASP A 118 6.69 -14.13 7.63
C ASP A 118 5.19 -13.77 7.55
N SER A 119 4.83 -12.72 6.80
CA SER A 119 3.46 -12.20 6.62
C SER A 119 2.78 -11.71 7.90
N LYS A 120 3.52 -11.48 8.99
CA LYS A 120 2.95 -11.07 10.28
C LYS A 120 2.95 -9.57 10.49
N SER A 121 3.79 -8.85 9.77
CA SER A 121 3.94 -7.41 9.93
C SER A 121 4.04 -6.69 8.59
N ILE A 122 3.76 -5.40 8.62
CA ILE A 122 3.99 -4.49 7.51
C ILE A 122 4.93 -3.38 7.98
N LEU A 123 6.01 -3.20 7.26
CA LEU A 123 6.92 -2.09 7.42
C LEU A 123 6.46 -0.94 6.53
N TYR A 124 6.47 0.29 7.04
CA TYR A 124 6.19 1.46 6.22
C TYR A 124 7.18 2.61 6.49
N THR A 125 7.35 3.44 5.47
CA THR A 125 8.08 4.70 5.58
C THR A 125 7.12 5.87 5.38
N ASP A 126 7.42 7.01 6.00
CA ASP A 126 6.58 8.19 5.94
C ASP A 126 7.36 9.50 5.66
N ARG A 127 6.64 10.61 5.52
CA ARG A 127 7.24 11.94 5.28
C ARG A 127 7.97 12.53 6.49
N LYS A 128 7.80 11.99 7.68
CA LYS A 128 8.58 12.36 8.87
C LYS A 128 9.86 11.53 8.99
N ASN A 129 10.24 10.85 7.91
CA ASN A 129 11.43 10.01 7.83
C ASN A 129 11.47 8.95 8.95
N ARG A 130 10.32 8.32 9.21
CA ARG A 130 10.18 7.21 10.13
C ARG A 130 10.11 5.91 9.36
N VAL A 131 10.67 4.87 9.92
CA VAL A 131 10.42 3.47 9.57
C VAL A 131 9.62 2.88 10.72
N VAL A 132 8.41 2.46 10.42
CA VAL A 132 7.47 1.96 11.43
C VAL A 132 7.02 0.55 11.02
N MET A 133 6.99 -0.35 11.98
CA MET A 133 6.44 -1.69 11.83
C MET A 133 5.04 -1.76 12.43
N VAL A 134 4.12 -2.37 11.72
CA VAL A 134 2.74 -2.64 12.17
C VAL A 134 2.55 -4.14 12.24
N ASP A 135 2.17 -4.65 13.39
CA ASP A 135 1.77 -6.05 13.55
C ASP A 135 0.34 -6.23 13.02
N VAL A 136 0.14 -7.22 12.15
CA VAL A 136 -1.14 -7.43 11.45
C VAL A 136 -2.24 -7.91 12.40
N ALA A 137 -1.91 -8.75 13.37
CA ALA A 137 -2.88 -9.35 14.27
C ALA A 137 -3.33 -8.36 15.36
N SER A 138 -2.38 -7.72 16.04
CA SER A 138 -2.66 -6.79 17.13
C SER A 138 -2.91 -5.35 16.67
N LYS A 139 -2.53 -5.01 15.42
CA LYS A 139 -2.55 -3.65 14.86
C LYS A 139 -1.65 -2.67 15.64
N SER A 140 -0.73 -3.18 16.44
CA SER A 140 0.20 -2.35 17.18
C SER A 140 1.26 -1.75 16.26
N LYS A 141 1.60 -0.49 16.49
CA LYS A 141 2.64 0.25 15.74
C LYS A 141 3.89 0.39 16.60
N LYS A 142 5.06 0.11 16.03
CA LYS A 142 6.37 0.34 16.65
C LYS A 142 7.24 1.14 15.69
N GLU A 143 7.66 2.34 16.11
CA GLU A 143 8.68 3.08 15.38
C GLU A 143 10.03 2.37 15.58
N ILE A 144 10.64 1.96 14.47
CA ILE A 144 11.92 1.23 14.45
C ILE A 144 13.08 2.20 14.28
N LEU A 145 12.94 3.13 13.32
CA LEU A 145 13.96 4.11 12.99
C LEU A 145 13.32 5.48 12.73
N ARG A 146 14.07 6.52 13.05
CA ARG A 146 13.77 7.90 12.68
C ARG A 146 15.03 8.62 12.24
N ASN A 147 14.96 9.37 11.14
CA ASN A 147 16.00 10.30 10.75
C ASN A 147 15.42 11.72 10.69
N GLN A 148 16.05 12.68 11.36
CA GLN A 148 15.55 14.06 11.39
C GLN A 148 15.88 14.85 10.13
N GLU A 149 16.94 14.46 9.42
CA GLU A 149 17.49 15.28 8.33
C GLU A 149 17.16 14.73 6.93
N GLN A 150 17.12 13.42 6.76
CA GLN A 150 17.05 12.80 5.43
C GLN A 150 16.20 11.53 5.43
N GLU A 151 15.72 11.19 4.23
CA GLU A 151 14.98 9.94 3.98
C GLU A 151 15.89 8.71 4.05
N PHE A 152 15.28 7.58 4.38
CA PHE A 152 15.90 6.28 4.14
C PHE A 152 15.70 5.90 2.67
N HIS A 153 16.79 5.62 1.96
CA HIS A 153 16.69 5.30 0.53
C HIS A 153 16.39 3.82 0.26
N VAL A 154 16.97 2.96 1.07
CA VAL A 154 16.73 1.51 1.00
C VAL A 154 16.29 1.05 2.38
N VAL A 155 15.21 0.32 2.43
CA VAL A 155 14.72 -0.32 3.65
C VAL A 155 14.29 -1.72 3.25
N ALA A 156 14.92 -2.75 3.80
CA ALA A 156 14.64 -4.14 3.46
C ALA A 156 14.75 -5.05 4.69
N LEU A 157 13.80 -5.95 4.85
CA LEU A 157 13.84 -6.98 5.88
C LEU A 157 14.59 -8.22 5.40
N SER A 158 15.34 -8.84 6.29
CA SER A 158 15.96 -10.14 6.04
C SER A 158 14.88 -11.23 5.87
N PRO A 159 15.19 -12.34 5.16
CA PRO A 159 14.23 -13.42 4.96
C PRO A 159 13.69 -14.07 6.25
N ASP A 160 14.45 -14.00 7.34
CA ASP A 160 14.04 -14.48 8.67
C ASP A 160 13.29 -13.42 9.49
N SER A 161 13.02 -12.22 8.90
CA SER A 161 12.34 -11.08 9.52
C SER A 161 13.01 -10.51 10.78
N LYS A 162 14.29 -10.83 11.04
CA LYS A 162 14.99 -10.40 12.26
C LYS A 162 15.85 -9.16 12.05
N TRP A 163 16.31 -8.93 10.84
CA TRP A 163 17.21 -7.83 10.53
C TRP A 163 16.58 -6.87 9.55
N LEU A 164 16.83 -5.60 9.76
CA LEU A 164 16.47 -4.53 8.86
C LEU A 164 17.74 -3.90 8.28
N ALA A 165 17.90 -3.99 6.96
CA ALA A 165 18.90 -3.24 6.23
C ALA A 165 18.32 -1.91 5.79
N TYR A 166 19.04 -0.82 6.02
CA TYR A 166 18.64 0.51 5.54
C TYR A 166 19.85 1.32 5.12
N SER A 167 19.67 2.25 4.18
CA SER A 167 20.71 3.16 3.77
C SER A 167 20.37 4.60 4.12
N ARG A 168 21.37 5.34 4.55
CA ARG A 168 21.33 6.79 4.75
C ARG A 168 22.68 7.40 4.43
N PRO A 169 22.75 8.68 4.08
CA PRO A 169 24.02 9.37 3.93
C PRO A 169 24.78 9.44 5.25
N ALA A 170 26.08 9.24 5.20
CA ALA A 170 27.01 9.54 6.27
C ALA A 170 27.38 11.05 6.28
N SER A 171 28.16 11.48 7.25
CA SER A 171 28.61 12.89 7.38
C SER A 171 29.35 13.44 6.15
N ASN A 172 29.98 12.55 5.37
CA ASN A 172 30.64 12.88 4.09
C ASN A 172 29.70 12.78 2.89
N GLN A 173 28.38 12.67 3.09
CA GLN A 173 27.32 12.51 2.08
C GLN A 173 27.39 11.20 1.25
N MET A 174 28.29 10.28 1.57
CA MET A 174 28.30 8.97 0.94
C MET A 174 27.19 8.08 1.52
N GLN A 175 26.51 7.32 0.66
CA GLN A 175 25.51 6.35 1.11
C GLN A 175 26.16 5.20 1.84
N VAL A 176 25.70 4.93 3.05
CA VAL A 176 26.16 3.82 3.89
C VAL A 176 24.98 2.94 4.25
N VAL A 177 25.19 1.63 4.19
CA VAL A 177 24.20 0.63 4.60
C VAL A 177 24.40 0.29 6.06
N TYR A 178 23.33 0.31 6.80
CA TYR A 178 23.25 -0.05 8.22
C TYR A 178 22.37 -1.28 8.41
N LEU A 179 22.67 -2.05 9.43
CA LEU A 179 21.83 -3.17 9.87
C LEU A 179 21.30 -2.86 11.28
N TYR A 180 20.02 -3.16 11.47
CA TYR A 180 19.31 -3.06 12.73
C TYR A 180 18.67 -4.41 13.06
N ASN A 181 18.78 -4.84 14.34
CA ASN A 181 18.19 -6.07 14.89
C ASN A 181 17.25 -5.74 16.05
#